data_c590e32374c633269e0dd3215ac563d6
#
_entry.id   c590e32374c633269e0dd3215ac563d6
#
_cell.length_a   1.000
_cell.length_b   1.000
_cell.length_c   1.000
_cell.angle_alpha   90.00
_cell.angle_beta   90.00
_cell.angle_gamma   90.00
#
_symmetry.space_group_name_H-M   'P 1'
#
loop_
_entity.id
_entity.type
_entity.pdbx_description
1 polymer ?
#
loop_
_entity_poly.entity_id
_entity_poly.type
_entity_poly.pdbx_seq_one_letter_code
_entity_poly.pdbx_strand_id
1 'polypeptide(L)'
;MCLIRQLIRFASFSVVMSVVVGCNHGPKMVPVTGTVRLNGRPLEFGVITFQPPAGQPAQGDIQSDGTFALSTYKVNDGAVVGKHKVRIACYETQRPGTVKGPGEQSLGKLLIPEKYTFFDQSGFTADVSADRNEPFVFEMVGPRG
;
A
#
# COMPACT_ATOMS: atom_id res chain seq x y z
N MET A 1 40.27 73.78 -11.85
CA MET A 1 40.54 72.68 -12.75
C MET A 1 41.00 71.49 -11.94
N CYS A 2 40.11 70.67 -11.51
CA CYS A 2 40.45 69.39 -10.91
C CYS A 2 39.51 68.34 -11.49
N LEU A 3 40.05 67.52 -12.35
CA LEU A 3 39.39 66.36 -12.90
C LEU A 3 39.42 65.26 -11.89
N ILE A 4 38.33 65.00 -11.21
CA ILE A 4 38.17 63.89 -10.37
C ILE A 4 37.67 62.74 -11.22
N ARG A 5 38.57 61.82 -11.54
CA ARG A 5 38.24 60.51 -12.14
C ARG A 5 37.65 59.62 -11.06
N GLN A 6 36.38 59.53 -11.05
CA GLN A 6 35.71 58.50 -10.29
C GLN A 6 35.77 57.17 -11.07
N LEU A 7 36.60 56.28 -10.58
CA LEU A 7 36.63 54.91 -10.98
C LEU A 7 35.43 54.19 -10.34
N ILE A 8 34.40 53.97 -11.14
CA ILE A 8 33.28 53.13 -10.75
C ILE A 8 33.75 51.69 -10.84
N ARG A 9 34.04 51.08 -9.68
CA ARG A 9 34.26 49.65 -9.56
C ARG A 9 32.92 48.97 -9.59
N PHE A 10 32.56 48.38 -10.72
CA PHE A 10 31.47 47.40 -10.80
C PHE A 10 31.89 46.13 -10.03
N ALA A 11 31.42 46.01 -8.80
CA ALA A 11 31.45 44.75 -8.09
C ALA A 11 30.40 43.85 -8.71
N SER A 12 30.86 42.92 -9.55
CA SER A 12 30.04 41.86 -10.11
C SER A 12 29.68 40.90 -8.99
N PHE A 13 28.49 41.06 -8.40
CA PHE A 13 27.95 40.16 -7.41
C PHE A 13 27.38 38.93 -8.15
N SER A 14 28.24 37.95 -8.35
CA SER A 14 27.86 36.66 -8.93
C SER A 14 26.99 35.90 -7.92
N VAL A 15 25.68 36.00 -8.05
CA VAL A 15 24.74 35.18 -7.29
C VAL A 15 24.83 33.75 -7.85
N VAL A 16 25.59 32.90 -7.18
CA VAL A 16 25.57 31.47 -7.42
C VAL A 16 24.24 30.96 -6.91
N MET A 17 23.30 30.80 -7.82
CA MET A 17 22.01 30.16 -7.57
C MET A 17 22.27 28.66 -7.44
N SER A 18 22.48 28.18 -6.21
CA SER A 18 22.58 26.77 -5.90
C SER A 18 21.22 26.10 -6.16
N VAL A 19 21.10 25.47 -7.32
CA VAL A 19 19.97 24.59 -7.62
C VAL A 19 20.10 23.37 -6.71
N VAL A 20 19.37 23.39 -5.60
CA VAL A 20 19.19 22.20 -4.76
C VAL A 20 18.29 21.26 -5.54
N VAL A 21 18.88 20.38 -6.33
CA VAL A 21 18.17 19.23 -6.90
C VAL A 21 17.82 18.32 -5.72
N GLY A 22 16.68 18.57 -5.12
CA GLY A 22 16.09 17.67 -4.15
C GLY A 22 15.76 16.37 -4.86
N CYS A 23 16.60 15.36 -4.68
CA CYS A 23 16.25 14.00 -5.03
C CYS A 23 15.04 13.57 -4.18
N ASN A 24 13.86 13.73 -4.71
CA ASN A 24 12.63 13.24 -4.10
C ASN A 24 12.61 11.71 -4.30
N HIS A 25 13.41 11.02 -3.50
CA HIS A 25 13.37 9.57 -3.44
C HIS A 25 12.15 9.20 -2.59
N GLY A 26 11.00 9.14 -3.25
CA GLY A 26 9.84 8.50 -2.66
C GLY A 26 10.16 7.05 -2.23
N PRO A 27 9.34 6.45 -1.36
CA PRO A 27 9.57 5.08 -0.93
C PRO A 27 9.60 4.14 -2.14
N LYS A 28 10.55 3.20 -2.15
CA LYS A 28 10.67 2.22 -3.23
C LYS A 28 9.45 1.30 -3.21
N MET A 29 8.68 1.33 -4.30
CA MET A 29 7.52 0.49 -4.54
C MET A 29 7.92 -0.73 -5.37
N VAL A 30 7.37 -1.89 -5.05
CA VAL A 30 7.57 -3.12 -5.83
C VAL A 30 6.24 -3.86 -5.97
N PRO A 31 5.97 -4.48 -7.14
CA PRO A 31 4.77 -5.28 -7.34
C PRO A 31 4.69 -6.42 -6.31
N VAL A 32 3.52 -6.59 -5.73
CA VAL A 32 3.23 -7.65 -4.76
C VAL A 32 1.93 -8.34 -5.16
N THR A 33 2.00 -9.66 -5.27
CA THR A 33 0.85 -10.52 -5.57
C THR A 33 0.80 -11.68 -4.58
N GLY A 34 -0.30 -12.38 -4.55
CA GLY A 34 -0.42 -13.57 -3.70
C GLY A 34 -1.77 -14.24 -3.80
N THR A 35 -2.02 -15.15 -2.86
CA THR A 35 -3.26 -15.91 -2.75
C THR A 35 -3.70 -15.97 -1.30
N VAL A 36 -5.01 -15.87 -1.08
CA VAL A 36 -5.65 -16.01 0.23
C VAL A 36 -6.55 -17.23 0.22
N ARG A 37 -6.45 -18.03 1.26
CA ARG A 37 -7.28 -19.23 1.46
C ARG A 37 -7.92 -19.26 2.84
N LEU A 38 -9.07 -19.89 2.92
CA LEU A 38 -9.76 -20.20 4.18
C LEU A 38 -10.03 -21.71 4.23
N ASN A 39 -9.45 -22.40 5.22
CA ASN A 39 -9.54 -23.85 5.36
C ASN A 39 -9.14 -24.62 4.06
N GLY A 40 -8.05 -24.18 3.41
CA GLY A 40 -7.52 -24.78 2.19
C GLY A 40 -8.25 -24.41 0.89
N ARG A 41 -9.33 -23.62 0.97
CA ARG A 41 -10.09 -23.17 -0.20
C ARG A 41 -9.78 -21.71 -0.51
N PRO A 42 -9.70 -21.30 -1.79
CA PRO A 42 -9.55 -19.91 -2.14
C PRO A 42 -10.64 -19.04 -1.51
N LEU A 43 -10.26 -17.87 -0.98
CA LEU A 43 -11.23 -16.86 -0.59
C LEU A 43 -11.68 -16.12 -1.86
N GLU A 44 -12.97 -16.17 -2.17
CA GLU A 44 -13.48 -15.74 -3.48
C GLU A 44 -13.65 -14.22 -3.61
N PHE A 45 -13.62 -13.49 -2.50
CA PHE A 45 -13.71 -12.02 -2.46
C PHE A 45 -13.26 -11.49 -1.10
N GLY A 46 -13.11 -10.19 -1.01
CA GLY A 46 -12.66 -9.49 0.19
C GLY A 46 -11.52 -8.54 -0.13
N VAL A 47 -10.91 -7.98 0.90
CA VAL A 47 -9.79 -7.06 0.80
C VAL A 47 -8.65 -7.52 1.70
N ILE A 48 -7.45 -7.54 1.15
CA ILE A 48 -6.21 -7.72 1.91
C ILE A 48 -5.50 -6.37 2.04
N THR A 49 -4.95 -6.09 3.21
CA THR A 49 -4.24 -4.85 3.49
C THR A 49 -2.87 -5.14 4.10
N PHE A 50 -1.83 -4.56 3.53
CA PHE A 50 -0.47 -4.58 4.04
C PHE A 50 -0.16 -3.22 4.67
N GLN A 51 0.13 -3.21 5.97
CA GLN A 51 0.45 -2.00 6.72
C GLN A 51 1.96 -1.92 6.96
N PRO A 52 2.67 -0.96 6.33
CA PRO A 52 4.06 -0.70 6.65
C PRO A 52 4.19 0.00 8.03
N PRO A 53 5.39 0.01 8.64
CA PRO A 53 5.64 0.78 9.87
C PRO A 53 5.42 2.29 9.70
N ALA A 54 5.63 2.81 8.49
CA ALA A 54 5.39 4.19 8.12
C ALA A 54 4.94 4.29 6.66
N GLY A 55 4.08 5.26 6.36
CA GLY A 55 3.55 5.51 5.02
C GLY A 55 2.17 4.91 4.80
N GLN A 56 1.75 4.92 3.55
CA GLN A 56 0.42 4.45 3.15
C GLN A 56 0.34 2.93 3.14
N PRO A 57 -0.78 2.35 3.61
CA PRO A 57 -1.02 0.93 3.46
C PRO A 57 -1.27 0.57 2.00
N ALA A 58 -0.81 -0.62 1.59
CA ALA A 58 -1.15 -1.22 0.32
C ALA A 58 -2.40 -2.08 0.47
N GLN A 59 -3.29 -2.05 -0.50
CA GLN A 59 -4.53 -2.84 -0.52
C GLN A 59 -4.68 -3.60 -1.82
N GLY A 60 -5.35 -4.74 -1.76
CA GLY A 60 -5.72 -5.52 -2.94
C GLY A 60 -7.08 -6.17 -2.77
N ASP A 61 -7.87 -6.14 -3.82
CA ASP A 61 -9.11 -6.90 -3.89
C ASP A 61 -8.80 -8.36 -4.18
N ILE A 62 -9.44 -9.25 -3.41
CA ILE A 62 -9.29 -10.70 -3.57
C ILE A 62 -10.23 -11.14 -4.69
N GLN A 63 -9.67 -11.81 -5.68
CA GLN A 63 -10.37 -12.32 -6.85
C GLN A 63 -11.05 -13.66 -6.56
N SER A 64 -11.93 -14.11 -7.46
CA SER A 64 -12.70 -15.35 -7.30
C SER A 64 -11.86 -16.62 -7.15
N ASP A 65 -10.61 -16.61 -7.59
CA ASP A 65 -9.63 -17.67 -7.43
C ASP A 65 -8.75 -17.52 -6.18
N GLY A 66 -9.00 -16.50 -5.35
CA GLY A 66 -8.26 -16.17 -4.14
C GLY A 66 -7.01 -15.34 -4.39
N THR A 67 -6.67 -15.01 -5.63
CA THR A 67 -5.50 -14.18 -5.93
C THR A 67 -5.74 -12.71 -5.64
N PHE A 68 -4.66 -11.98 -5.39
CA PHE A 68 -4.67 -10.53 -5.24
C PHE A 68 -3.43 -9.88 -5.83
N ALA A 69 -3.55 -8.61 -6.17
CA ALA A 69 -2.43 -7.73 -6.49
C ALA A 69 -2.57 -6.44 -5.67
N LEU A 70 -1.48 -5.96 -5.09
CA LEU A 70 -1.52 -4.78 -4.22
C LEU A 70 -1.39 -3.48 -5.00
N SER A 71 -2.06 -2.47 -4.48
CA SER A 71 -2.00 -1.09 -4.92
C SER A 71 -1.83 -0.17 -3.71
N THR A 72 -0.96 0.83 -3.81
CA THR A 72 -0.75 1.85 -2.77
C THR A 72 -1.16 3.23 -3.25
N TYR A 73 -0.52 3.73 -4.28
CA TYR A 73 -0.78 5.06 -4.87
C TYR A 73 -1.41 4.96 -6.26
N LYS A 74 -1.09 3.90 -6.99
CA LYS A 74 -1.60 3.62 -8.34
C LYS A 74 -2.01 2.16 -8.44
N VAL A 75 -2.84 1.86 -9.40
CA VAL A 75 -3.29 0.47 -9.66
C VAL A 75 -2.08 -0.44 -9.91
N ASN A 76 -1.98 -1.50 -9.13
CA ASN A 76 -0.94 -2.53 -9.21
C ASN A 76 0.51 -2.01 -9.05
N ASP A 77 0.71 -0.87 -8.40
CA ASP A 77 2.05 -0.37 -8.08
C ASP A 77 2.72 -1.16 -6.93
N GLY A 78 1.95 -2.00 -6.24
CA GLY A 78 2.43 -2.90 -5.21
C GLY A 78 2.48 -2.27 -3.82
N ALA A 79 3.55 -2.57 -3.08
CA ALA A 79 3.77 -2.09 -1.71
C ALA A 79 5.18 -1.52 -1.52
N VAL A 80 5.35 -0.73 -0.50
CA VAL A 80 6.66 -0.22 -0.05
C VAL A 80 7.53 -1.39 0.38
N VAL A 81 8.82 -1.35 0.05
CA VAL A 81 9.80 -2.33 0.54
C VAL A 81 9.87 -2.32 2.07
N GLY A 82 9.91 -3.50 2.68
CA GLY A 82 10.07 -3.69 4.12
C GLY A 82 9.04 -4.64 4.72
N LYS A 83 9.01 -4.66 6.05
CA LYS A 83 8.10 -5.54 6.81
C LYS A 83 6.72 -4.90 6.97
N HIS A 84 5.71 -5.69 6.69
CA HIS A 84 4.30 -5.28 6.80
C HIS A 84 3.56 -6.18 7.78
N LYS A 85 2.63 -5.60 8.51
CA LYS A 85 1.55 -6.34 9.15
C LYS A 85 0.42 -6.52 8.15
N VAL A 86 -0.22 -7.67 8.12
CA VAL A 86 -1.24 -7.98 7.14
C VAL A 86 -2.57 -8.27 7.82
N ARG A 87 -3.64 -7.76 7.27
CA ARG A 87 -5.02 -8.10 7.66
C ARG A 87 -5.85 -8.43 6.44
N ILE A 88 -6.89 -9.20 6.66
CA ILE A 88 -7.85 -9.60 5.63
C ILE A 88 -9.24 -9.30 6.14
N ALA A 89 -10.08 -8.72 5.30
CA ALA A 89 -11.48 -8.45 5.58
C ALA A 89 -12.35 -9.08 4.49
N CYS A 90 -13.38 -9.80 4.90
CA CYS A 90 -14.34 -10.41 3.99
C CYS A 90 -15.74 -10.31 4.60
N TYR A 91 -16.52 -9.35 4.10
CA TYR A 91 -17.89 -9.09 4.51
C TYR A 91 -18.87 -9.41 3.39
N GLU A 92 -20.11 -9.75 3.74
CA GLU A 92 -21.15 -10.08 2.76
C GLU A 92 -21.31 -9.02 1.67
N THR A 93 -21.20 -7.74 2.03
CA THR A 93 -21.37 -6.63 1.08
C THR A 93 -20.19 -6.45 0.10
N GLN A 94 -19.08 -7.14 0.33
CA GLN A 94 -17.94 -7.16 -0.60
C GLN A 94 -18.09 -8.22 -1.70
N ARG A 95 -19.12 -9.05 -1.62
CA ARG A 95 -19.41 -10.05 -2.68
C ARG A 95 -19.71 -9.32 -3.99
N PRO A 96 -19.08 -9.72 -5.10
CA PRO A 96 -19.37 -9.15 -6.42
C PRO A 96 -20.87 -9.25 -6.74
N GLY A 97 -21.43 -8.17 -7.26
CA GLY A 97 -22.86 -8.08 -7.60
C GLY A 97 -23.79 -7.73 -6.43
N THR A 98 -23.28 -7.54 -5.22
CA THR A 98 -24.11 -7.05 -4.10
C THR A 98 -24.44 -5.58 -4.31
N VAL A 99 -25.73 -5.27 -4.40
CA VAL A 99 -26.23 -3.89 -4.49
C VAL A 99 -26.58 -3.41 -3.09
N LYS A 100 -25.94 -2.33 -2.64
CA LYS A 100 -26.31 -1.67 -1.39
C LYS A 100 -27.52 -0.78 -1.60
N GLY A 101 -28.45 -0.84 -0.67
CA GLY A 101 -29.60 0.09 -0.67
C GLY A 101 -29.14 1.54 -0.43
N PRO A 102 -29.96 2.54 -0.85
CA PRO A 102 -29.67 3.94 -0.54
C PRO A 102 -29.55 4.15 0.98
N GLY A 103 -28.39 4.66 1.44
CA GLY A 103 -28.11 4.91 2.86
C GLY A 103 -27.65 3.71 3.69
N GLU A 104 -27.49 2.53 3.09
CA GLU A 104 -26.97 1.36 3.76
C GLU A 104 -25.44 1.47 3.96
N GLN A 105 -25.01 1.71 5.20
CA GLN A 105 -23.60 1.80 5.58
C GLN A 105 -23.08 0.51 6.21
N SER A 106 -23.93 -0.50 6.41
CA SER A 106 -23.54 -1.79 7.00
C SER A 106 -22.60 -2.54 6.06
N LEU A 107 -21.56 -3.14 6.62
CA LEU A 107 -20.68 -4.07 5.91
C LEU A 107 -21.29 -5.48 5.80
N GLY A 108 -22.43 -5.71 6.42
CA GLY A 108 -23.03 -7.03 6.50
C GLY A 108 -22.26 -7.96 7.45
N LYS A 109 -22.52 -9.24 7.35
CA LYS A 109 -21.87 -10.26 8.18
C LYS A 109 -20.41 -10.45 7.79
N LEU A 110 -19.53 -10.58 8.79
CA LEU A 110 -18.16 -10.99 8.59
C LEU A 110 -18.11 -12.52 8.28
N LEU A 111 -17.42 -12.89 7.22
CA LEU A 111 -17.39 -14.26 6.69
C LEU A 111 -16.11 -15.04 7.03
N ILE A 112 -15.17 -14.40 7.71
CA ILE A 112 -13.91 -14.98 8.18
C ILE A 112 -13.79 -14.79 9.70
N PRO A 113 -12.92 -15.54 10.40
CA PRO A 113 -12.67 -15.27 11.81
C PRO A 113 -12.19 -13.83 12.05
N GLU A 114 -12.78 -13.19 13.04
CA GLU A 114 -12.59 -11.75 13.33
C GLU A 114 -11.12 -11.37 13.54
N LYS A 115 -10.33 -12.26 14.15
CA LYS A 115 -8.90 -12.02 14.39
C LYS A 115 -8.11 -11.60 13.14
N TYR A 116 -8.51 -12.07 11.96
CA TYR A 116 -7.82 -11.74 10.71
C TYR A 116 -8.10 -10.32 10.22
N THR A 117 -9.11 -9.66 10.76
CA THR A 117 -9.44 -8.27 10.43
C THR A 117 -8.58 -7.24 11.16
N PHE A 118 -7.79 -7.67 12.15
CA PHE A 118 -6.91 -6.81 12.93
C PHE A 118 -5.44 -7.11 12.64
N PHE A 119 -4.64 -6.07 12.41
CA PHE A 119 -3.21 -6.21 12.11
C PHE A 119 -2.42 -6.92 13.21
N ASP A 120 -2.77 -6.68 14.47
CA ASP A 120 -2.04 -7.23 15.62
C ASP A 120 -2.55 -8.63 16.04
N GLN A 121 -3.69 -9.07 15.53
CA GLN A 121 -4.30 -10.36 15.88
C GLN A 121 -4.26 -11.38 14.74
N SER A 122 -4.09 -10.91 13.51
CA SER A 122 -4.09 -11.80 12.33
C SER A 122 -2.96 -12.82 12.36
N GLY A 123 -1.84 -12.47 12.97
CA GLY A 123 -0.62 -13.28 12.94
C GLY A 123 0.10 -13.24 11.59
N PHE A 124 -0.41 -12.49 10.61
CA PHE A 124 0.17 -12.40 9.29
C PHE A 124 1.14 -11.23 9.17
N THR A 125 2.31 -11.54 8.63
CA THR A 125 3.34 -10.57 8.27
C THR A 125 3.85 -10.86 6.86
N ALA A 126 4.37 -9.84 6.20
CA ALA A 126 4.99 -9.97 4.90
C ALA A 126 6.26 -9.12 4.86
N ASP A 127 7.35 -9.71 4.36
CA ASP A 127 8.59 -8.99 4.12
C ASP A 127 8.69 -8.74 2.61
N VAL A 128 8.48 -7.49 2.22
CA VAL A 128 8.47 -7.07 0.82
C VAL A 128 9.88 -6.74 0.40
N SER A 129 10.48 -7.60 -0.44
CA SER A 129 11.84 -7.47 -0.93
C SER A 129 11.97 -6.37 -1.99
N ALA A 130 13.12 -5.69 -2.01
CA ALA A 130 13.44 -4.66 -2.98
C ALA A 130 13.65 -5.18 -4.42
N ASP A 131 13.99 -6.46 -4.57
CA ASP A 131 14.34 -7.04 -5.87
C ASP A 131 13.18 -7.79 -6.48
N ARG A 132 12.83 -8.92 -5.91
CA ARG A 132 11.75 -9.77 -6.40
C ARG A 132 10.99 -10.39 -5.23
N ASN A 133 9.67 -10.45 -5.36
CA ASN A 133 8.82 -11.14 -4.43
C ASN A 133 8.16 -12.35 -5.11
N GLU A 134 8.32 -13.52 -4.50
CA GLU A 134 7.46 -14.65 -4.82
C GLU A 134 6.03 -14.33 -4.33
N PRO A 135 5.00 -14.87 -5.00
CA PRO A 135 3.62 -14.66 -4.56
C PRO A 135 3.42 -15.09 -3.10
N PHE A 136 2.86 -14.19 -2.29
CA PHE A 136 2.55 -14.50 -0.90
C PHE A 136 1.36 -15.45 -0.81
N VAL A 137 1.38 -16.34 0.18
CA VAL A 137 0.26 -17.25 0.46
C VAL A 137 -0.19 -17.04 1.90
N PHE A 138 -1.45 -16.68 2.09
CA PHE A 138 -2.06 -16.53 3.40
C PHE A 138 -3.14 -17.57 3.59
N GLU A 139 -2.92 -18.47 4.55
CA GLU A 139 -3.87 -19.52 4.90
C GLU A 139 -4.57 -19.14 6.20
N MET A 140 -5.86 -18.95 6.15
CA MET A 140 -6.71 -18.74 7.32
C MET A 140 -7.36 -20.04 7.77
N VAL A 141 -7.49 -20.20 9.08
CA VAL A 141 -8.22 -21.30 9.69
C VAL A 141 -9.42 -20.74 10.43
N GLY A 142 -10.57 -21.20 10.07
CA GLY A 142 -11.84 -20.85 10.68
C GLY A 142 -12.64 -22.08 11.11
N PRO A 143 -13.79 -21.88 11.78
CA PRO A 143 -14.71 -22.95 12.06
C PRO A 143 -15.06 -23.69 10.76
N ARG A 144 -15.01 -25.01 10.81
CA ARG A 144 -15.54 -25.83 9.72
C ARG A 144 -17.06 -25.80 9.86
N GLY A 145 -17.74 -25.25 8.88
CA GLY A 145 -19.19 -25.34 8.77
C GLY A 145 -19.63 -26.76 8.50
#